data_bf362403a6193b0e705392172e65843a
#
_entry.id   bf362403a6193b0e705392172e65843a
#
_cell.length_a   1.000
_cell.length_b   1.000
_cell.length_c   1.000
_cell.angle_alpha   90.00
_cell.angle_beta   90.00
_cell.angle_gamma   90.00
#
_symmetry.space_group_name_H-M   'P 1'
#
loop_
_entity.id
_entity.type
_entity.pdbx_description
1 polymer ?
#
loop_
_entity_poly.entity_id
_entity_poly.type
_entity_poly.pdbx_seq_one_letter_code
_entity_poly.pdbx_strand_id
1 'polypeptide(L)'
;MDIKLLNLNKEKIEKEDRIDQSLYKDLFKEKISKMMGLVILKEKYFINDNNNDYIEYLCLDDNKRLALIEFRYDRDAALIKEGLNHIDYIKNHLSEFKIIVSDTINDTIKDVIFDPYLIIIANNLNKNDYNAISHLPYDIELYTLNKYKNNAILNKSYISRKMNLNSFDANIDSKYKNICMQIIDYVLDISEEISLYGYKNKMVFKRLNAFLLIEFNDDLMNIYIKKNNKWNIIKNNDIDKIYDSINKTVDEN
;
A
#
# COMPACT_ATOMS: atom_id res chain seq x y z
N MET A 1 -3.17 -11.81 -12.10
CA MET A 1 -3.95 -13.06 -12.05
C MET A 1 -5.39 -12.70 -11.74
N ASP A 2 -6.30 -12.89 -12.71
CA ASP A 2 -7.72 -12.65 -12.44
C ASP A 2 -8.22 -13.74 -11.52
N ILE A 3 -8.51 -13.40 -10.27
CA ILE A 3 -9.19 -14.31 -9.36
C ILE A 3 -10.60 -14.52 -9.91
N LYS A 4 -10.78 -15.58 -10.69
CA LYS A 4 -12.10 -16.03 -11.12
C LYS A 4 -12.75 -16.71 -9.93
N LEU A 5 -13.73 -16.04 -9.30
CA LEU A 5 -14.65 -16.71 -8.38
C LEU A 5 -15.43 -17.77 -9.17
N LEU A 6 -15.09 -19.03 -8.94
CA LEU A 6 -15.84 -20.16 -9.47
C LEU A 6 -17.03 -20.39 -8.51
N ASN A 7 -18.24 -20.07 -8.96
CA ASN A 7 -19.44 -20.50 -8.26
C ASN A 7 -19.60 -22.01 -8.49
N LEU A 8 -19.56 -22.77 -7.41
CA LEU A 8 -19.71 -24.23 -7.44
C LEU A 8 -21.09 -24.69 -7.98
N ASN A 9 -22.07 -23.78 -8.01
CA ASN A 9 -23.42 -24.04 -8.50
C ASN A 9 -23.60 -23.75 -10.01
N LYS A 10 -22.53 -23.46 -10.76
CA LYS A 10 -22.57 -23.14 -12.21
C LYS A 10 -23.43 -21.93 -12.59
N GLU A 11 -23.89 -21.12 -11.65
CA GLU A 11 -24.54 -19.86 -11.96
C GLU A 11 -23.52 -18.85 -12.47
N LYS A 12 -23.86 -18.15 -13.55
CA LYS A 12 -23.03 -17.05 -14.06
C LYS A 12 -23.04 -15.93 -13.03
N ILE A 13 -21.87 -15.63 -12.45
CA ILE A 13 -21.74 -14.51 -11.52
C ILE A 13 -21.58 -13.26 -12.37
N GLU A 14 -22.56 -12.38 -12.35
CA GLU A 14 -22.51 -11.10 -13.04
C GLU A 14 -21.95 -10.03 -12.10
N LYS A 15 -21.04 -9.20 -12.64
CA LYS A 15 -20.52 -8.04 -11.95
C LYS A 15 -21.63 -7.00 -11.83
N GLU A 16 -21.82 -6.43 -10.64
CA GLU A 16 -22.71 -5.29 -10.45
C GLU A 16 -22.04 -4.00 -10.96
N ASP A 17 -22.75 -3.26 -11.82
CA ASP A 17 -22.18 -2.05 -12.45
C ASP A 17 -22.04 -0.87 -11.48
N ARG A 18 -22.79 -0.88 -10.38
CA ARG A 18 -22.75 0.19 -9.38
C ARG A 18 -22.62 -0.38 -7.97
N ILE A 19 -21.67 0.16 -7.25
CA ILE A 19 -21.51 -0.06 -5.82
C ILE A 19 -21.90 1.26 -5.13
N ASP A 20 -22.80 1.19 -4.16
CA ASP A 20 -23.21 2.35 -3.38
C ASP A 20 -22.02 2.91 -2.59
N GLN A 21 -21.95 4.23 -2.50
CA GLN A 21 -20.91 4.95 -1.75
C GLN A 21 -20.80 4.50 -0.29
N SER A 22 -21.93 4.27 0.37
CA SER A 22 -21.96 3.79 1.75
C SER A 22 -21.27 2.43 1.88
N LEU A 23 -21.52 1.53 0.93
CA LEU A 23 -20.94 0.20 0.92
C LEU A 23 -19.40 0.23 0.77
N TYR A 24 -18.84 1.16 -0.06
CA TYR A 24 -17.39 1.32 -0.15
C TYR A 24 -16.78 1.69 1.20
N LYS A 25 -17.39 2.66 1.88
CA LYS A 25 -16.92 3.15 3.17
C LYS A 25 -16.99 2.08 4.25
N ASP A 26 -18.09 1.35 4.30
CA ASP A 26 -18.27 0.27 5.27
C ASP A 26 -17.29 -0.88 5.02
N LEU A 27 -17.12 -1.31 3.77
CA LEU A 27 -16.14 -2.33 3.39
C LEU A 27 -14.71 -1.89 3.70
N PHE A 28 -14.39 -0.61 3.46
CA PHE A 28 -13.07 -0.09 3.76
C PHE A 28 -12.79 -0.14 5.26
N LYS A 29 -13.68 0.38 6.09
CA LYS A 29 -13.52 0.38 7.54
C LYS A 29 -13.42 -1.01 8.14
N GLU A 30 -14.30 -1.90 7.75
CA GLU A 30 -14.42 -3.21 8.37
C GLU A 30 -13.37 -4.21 7.91
N LYS A 31 -13.00 -4.17 6.62
CA LYS A 31 -12.23 -5.22 5.97
C LYS A 31 -11.02 -4.72 5.19
N ILE A 32 -11.22 -3.79 4.24
CA ILE A 32 -10.16 -3.42 3.28
C ILE A 32 -8.97 -2.79 3.99
N SER A 33 -9.20 -1.88 4.93
CA SER A 33 -8.12 -1.24 5.71
C SER A 33 -7.25 -2.28 6.42
N LYS A 34 -7.86 -3.30 7.02
CA LYS A 34 -7.15 -4.39 7.71
C LYS A 34 -6.38 -5.27 6.73
N MET A 35 -6.99 -5.61 5.57
CA MET A 35 -6.34 -6.40 4.52
C MET A 35 -5.13 -5.68 3.94
N MET A 36 -5.19 -4.35 3.83
CA MET A 36 -4.10 -3.52 3.33
C MET A 36 -3.08 -3.12 4.42
N GLY A 37 -3.29 -3.54 5.67
CA GLY A 37 -2.43 -3.16 6.80
C GLY A 37 -2.49 -1.66 7.12
N LEU A 38 -3.66 -1.04 6.93
CA LEU A 38 -3.88 0.38 7.16
C LEU A 38 -4.54 0.62 8.52
N VAL A 39 -3.99 1.55 9.28
CA VAL A 39 -4.59 2.10 10.50
C VAL A 39 -5.24 3.43 10.16
N ILE A 40 -6.57 3.54 10.34
CA ILE A 40 -7.31 4.78 10.07
C ILE A 40 -6.99 5.79 11.17
N LEU A 41 -6.43 6.94 10.79
CA LEU A 41 -6.17 8.08 11.67
C LEU A 41 -7.35 9.03 11.72
N LYS A 42 -7.92 9.32 10.55
CA LYS A 42 -9.03 10.26 10.41
C LYS A 42 -9.93 9.86 9.25
N GLU A 43 -11.23 9.97 9.48
CA GLU A 43 -12.25 9.88 8.43
C GLU A 43 -12.74 11.29 8.12
N LYS A 44 -12.91 11.61 6.83
CA LYS A 44 -13.33 12.93 6.34
C LYS A 44 -12.54 14.07 6.97
N TYR A 45 -11.26 14.14 6.64
CA TYR A 45 -10.45 15.26 7.06
C TYR A 45 -10.69 16.45 6.11
N PHE A 46 -11.38 17.48 6.60
CA PHE A 46 -11.70 18.69 5.81
C PHE A 46 -10.46 19.57 5.65
N ILE A 47 -10.12 19.88 4.40
CA ILE A 47 -9.05 20.81 4.04
C ILE A 47 -9.59 22.22 4.03
N ASN A 48 -10.82 22.38 3.55
CA ASN A 48 -11.51 23.66 3.48
C ASN A 48 -13.01 23.45 3.69
N ASP A 49 -13.53 23.93 4.82
CA ASP A 49 -14.93 23.79 5.20
C ASP A 49 -15.91 24.43 4.21
N ASN A 50 -15.45 25.47 3.48
CA ASN A 50 -16.32 26.22 2.56
C ASN A 50 -16.55 25.49 1.22
N ASN A 51 -15.71 24.54 0.85
CA ASN A 51 -15.72 23.91 -0.48
C ASN A 51 -16.06 22.41 -0.46
N ASN A 52 -16.42 21.82 0.67
CA ASN A 52 -16.55 20.37 0.83
C ASN A 52 -15.31 19.57 0.39
N ASP A 53 -14.14 20.20 0.42
CA ASP A 53 -12.87 19.60 0.05
C ASP A 53 -12.32 18.83 1.25
N TYR A 54 -12.24 17.52 1.14
CA TYR A 54 -11.82 16.64 2.24
C TYR A 54 -11.14 15.37 1.74
N ILE A 55 -10.20 14.87 2.52
CA ILE A 55 -9.61 13.54 2.35
C ILE A 55 -10.59 12.50 2.90
N GLU A 56 -10.97 11.51 2.12
CA GLU A 56 -11.92 10.47 2.56
C GLU A 56 -11.40 9.70 3.78
N TYR A 57 -10.17 9.18 3.71
CA TYR A 57 -9.48 8.60 4.86
C TYR A 57 -8.01 8.97 4.86
N LEU A 58 -7.54 9.42 6.01
CA LEU A 58 -6.11 9.53 6.32
C LEU A 58 -5.72 8.30 7.13
N CYS A 59 -4.69 7.59 6.68
CA CYS A 59 -4.26 6.35 7.28
C CYS A 59 -2.74 6.32 7.51
N LEU A 60 -2.29 5.39 8.36
CA LEU A 60 -0.91 4.91 8.38
C LEU A 60 -0.85 3.49 7.83
N ASP A 61 0.13 3.22 7.01
CA ASP A 61 0.42 1.85 6.58
C ASP A 61 1.29 1.09 7.60
N ASP A 62 1.53 -0.20 7.34
CA ASP A 62 2.36 -1.08 8.15
C ASP A 62 3.81 -0.58 8.37
N ASN A 63 4.27 0.35 7.54
CA ASN A 63 5.60 0.96 7.64
C ASN A 63 5.57 2.31 8.34
N LYS A 64 4.42 2.65 8.91
CA LYS A 64 4.16 3.96 9.52
C LYS A 64 4.28 5.11 8.51
N ARG A 65 3.95 4.87 7.23
CA ARG A 65 3.87 5.92 6.22
C ARG A 65 2.44 6.41 6.09
N LEU A 66 2.26 7.72 5.93
CA LEU A 66 0.95 8.32 5.68
C LEU A 66 0.40 7.87 4.32
N ALA A 67 -0.86 7.45 4.31
CA ALA A 67 -1.61 7.06 3.13
C ALA A 67 -2.93 7.84 3.07
N LEU A 68 -3.21 8.42 1.91
CA LEU A 68 -4.49 9.04 1.61
C LEU A 68 -5.33 8.06 0.81
N ILE A 69 -6.58 7.88 1.22
CA ILE A 69 -7.51 6.98 0.54
C ILE A 69 -8.61 7.81 -0.09
N GLU A 70 -8.79 7.63 -1.41
CA GLU A 70 -9.85 8.25 -2.18
C GLU A 70 -10.67 7.18 -2.89
N PHE A 71 -12.00 7.38 -2.94
CA PHE A 71 -12.91 6.48 -3.65
C PHE A 71 -13.41 7.11 -4.92
N ARG A 72 -13.38 6.33 -6.00
CA ARG A 72 -13.95 6.72 -7.27
C ARG A 72 -15.19 5.90 -7.57
N TYR A 73 -16.34 6.55 -7.51
CA TYR A 73 -17.64 5.92 -7.75
C TYR A 73 -18.07 5.97 -9.21
N ASP A 74 -17.68 7.03 -9.91
CA ASP A 74 -17.93 7.27 -11.33
C ASP A 74 -16.64 7.64 -12.06
N ARG A 75 -16.71 7.84 -13.39
CA ARG A 75 -15.58 8.27 -14.21
C ARG A 75 -15.25 9.74 -13.96
N ASP A 76 -14.76 10.06 -12.80
CA ASP A 76 -14.30 11.40 -12.48
C ASP A 76 -12.80 11.52 -12.74
N ALA A 77 -12.44 12.30 -13.77
CA ALA A 77 -11.04 12.57 -14.08
C ALA A 77 -10.39 13.54 -13.06
N ALA A 78 -11.19 14.25 -12.27
CA ALA A 78 -10.70 15.20 -11.28
C ALA A 78 -10.07 14.53 -10.06
N LEU A 79 -10.47 13.31 -9.72
CA LEU A 79 -10.07 12.63 -8.49
C LEU A 79 -8.55 12.50 -8.31
N ILE A 80 -7.82 12.16 -9.38
CA ILE A 80 -6.35 12.08 -9.30
C ILE A 80 -5.79 13.46 -8.95
N LYS A 81 -6.28 14.52 -9.61
CA LYS A 81 -5.85 15.90 -9.34
C LYS A 81 -6.17 16.32 -7.91
N GLU A 82 -7.36 16.00 -7.43
CA GLU A 82 -7.78 16.29 -6.05
C GLU A 82 -6.89 15.56 -5.05
N GLY A 83 -6.68 14.26 -5.21
CA GLY A 83 -5.79 13.48 -4.36
C GLY A 83 -4.35 14.02 -4.34
N LEU A 84 -3.82 14.53 -5.47
CA LEU A 84 -2.51 15.18 -5.52
C LEU A 84 -2.49 16.51 -4.77
N ASN A 85 -3.54 17.33 -4.89
CA ASN A 85 -3.68 18.55 -4.10
C ASN A 85 -3.70 18.25 -2.60
N HIS A 86 -4.35 17.16 -2.20
CA HIS A 86 -4.37 16.70 -0.81
C HIS A 86 -2.96 16.29 -0.32
N ILE A 87 -2.18 15.59 -1.15
CA ILE A 87 -0.77 15.28 -0.84
C ILE A 87 0.01 16.57 -0.60
N ASP A 88 -0.10 17.54 -1.51
CA ASP A 88 0.61 18.81 -1.40
C ASP A 88 0.15 19.60 -0.17
N TYR A 89 -1.14 19.57 0.15
CA TYR A 89 -1.65 20.15 1.37
C TYR A 89 -0.99 19.56 2.62
N ILE A 90 -0.92 18.22 2.73
CA ILE A 90 -0.26 17.54 3.85
C ILE A 90 1.21 17.94 3.95
N LYS A 91 1.93 17.97 2.82
CA LYS A 91 3.35 18.35 2.78
C LYS A 91 3.58 19.78 3.28
N ASN A 92 2.64 20.67 3.03
CA ASN A 92 2.71 22.07 3.47
C ASN A 92 2.23 22.29 4.92
N HIS A 93 1.50 21.33 5.52
CA HIS A 93 0.90 21.44 6.86
C HIS A 93 1.37 20.32 7.81
N LEU A 94 2.61 19.84 7.67
CA LEU A 94 3.15 18.68 8.40
C LEU A 94 2.98 18.74 9.92
N SER A 95 3.00 19.94 10.51
CA SER A 95 2.85 20.12 11.97
C SER A 95 1.49 19.65 12.47
N GLU A 96 0.44 19.92 11.71
CA GLU A 96 -0.93 19.50 12.00
C GLU A 96 -1.07 17.98 11.92
N PHE A 97 -0.52 17.38 10.85
CA PHE A 97 -0.59 15.93 10.66
C PHE A 97 0.26 15.16 11.69
N LYS A 98 1.33 15.76 12.22
CA LYS A 98 2.06 15.21 13.36
C LYS A 98 1.20 15.13 14.62
N ILE A 99 0.35 16.14 14.88
CA ILE A 99 -0.57 16.13 16.01
C ILE A 99 -1.61 15.01 15.82
N ILE A 100 -2.24 14.92 14.65
CA ILE A 100 -3.23 13.86 14.34
C ILE A 100 -2.63 12.47 14.56
N VAL A 101 -1.41 12.25 14.10
CA VAL A 101 -0.71 10.99 14.30
C VAL A 101 -0.46 10.73 15.79
N SER A 102 0.04 11.73 16.54
CA SER A 102 0.35 11.58 17.97
C SER A 102 -0.88 11.25 18.81
N ASP A 103 -2.02 11.84 18.45
CA ASP A 103 -3.28 11.65 19.18
C ASP A 103 -3.90 10.25 18.92
N THR A 104 -3.54 9.63 17.81
CA THR A 104 -4.14 8.36 17.39
C THR A 104 -3.29 7.14 17.73
N ILE A 105 -1.97 7.28 17.64
CA ILE A 105 -1.04 6.16 17.90
C ILE A 105 -0.18 6.46 19.13
N ASN A 106 -0.09 5.46 20.04
CA ASN A 106 0.77 5.54 21.23
C ASN A 106 2.26 5.34 20.90
N ASP A 107 2.64 5.32 19.64
CA ASP A 107 3.99 5.09 19.14
C ASP A 107 4.80 6.38 19.01
N THR A 108 6.12 6.23 18.93
CA THR A 108 7.02 7.36 18.71
C THR A 108 6.83 7.98 17.31
N ILE A 109 6.46 9.26 17.26
CA ILE A 109 6.30 10.05 16.03
C ILE A 109 7.57 10.03 15.16
N LYS A 110 8.74 9.80 15.78
CA LYS A 110 10.05 9.76 15.09
C LYS A 110 10.14 8.70 14.00
N ASP A 111 9.36 7.62 14.13
CA ASP A 111 9.36 6.50 13.17
C ASP A 111 8.36 6.68 12.04
N VAL A 112 7.55 7.75 12.08
CA VAL A 112 6.51 8.01 11.08
C VAL A 112 7.11 8.69 9.85
N ILE A 113 6.76 8.14 8.66
CA ILE A 113 7.18 8.69 7.38
C ILE A 113 6.12 9.68 6.90
N PHE A 114 6.44 10.98 7.02
CA PHE A 114 5.58 12.09 6.62
C PHE A 114 5.73 12.48 5.13
N ASP A 115 6.01 11.51 4.27
CA ASP A 115 5.93 11.63 2.81
C ASP A 115 4.73 10.82 2.34
N PRO A 116 3.54 11.44 2.22
CA PRO A 116 2.29 10.74 1.97
C PRO A 116 2.23 10.15 0.57
N TYR A 117 1.43 9.09 0.41
CA TYR A 117 1.09 8.53 -0.88
C TYR A 117 -0.43 8.37 -1.03
N LEU A 118 -0.88 8.27 -2.28
CA LEU A 118 -2.30 8.22 -2.63
C LEU A 118 -2.71 6.79 -2.98
N ILE A 119 -3.81 6.33 -2.39
CA ILE A 119 -4.49 5.10 -2.77
C ILE A 119 -5.85 5.47 -3.34
N ILE A 120 -6.10 5.08 -4.58
CA ILE A 120 -7.41 5.23 -5.24
C ILE A 120 -8.07 3.87 -5.36
N ILE A 121 -9.28 3.75 -4.81
CA ILE A 121 -10.10 2.55 -4.92
C ILE A 121 -11.29 2.88 -5.82
N ALA A 122 -11.41 2.19 -6.95
CA ALA A 122 -12.42 2.45 -7.97
C ALA A 122 -13.12 1.17 -8.43
N ASN A 123 -14.35 1.28 -8.94
CA ASN A 123 -15.02 0.15 -9.60
C ASN A 123 -14.63 -0.01 -11.06
N ASN A 124 -14.16 1.07 -11.68
CA ASN A 124 -13.74 1.13 -13.07
C ASN A 124 -12.44 1.91 -13.21
N LEU A 125 -11.39 1.24 -13.67
CA LEU A 125 -10.13 1.84 -14.09
C LEU A 125 -9.92 1.54 -15.57
N ASN A 126 -9.38 2.50 -16.30
CA ASN A 126 -9.10 2.36 -17.72
C ASN A 126 -7.63 2.65 -18.02
N LYS A 127 -7.21 2.34 -19.25
CA LYS A 127 -5.82 2.53 -19.69
C LYS A 127 -5.32 3.98 -19.54
N ASN A 128 -6.22 4.98 -19.66
CA ASN A 128 -5.83 6.37 -19.51
C ASN A 128 -5.55 6.74 -18.06
N ASP A 129 -6.24 6.11 -17.10
CA ASP A 129 -5.95 6.29 -15.67
C ASP A 129 -4.52 5.83 -15.36
N TYR A 130 -4.11 4.66 -15.88
CA TYR A 130 -2.75 4.15 -15.71
C TYR A 130 -1.70 5.04 -16.37
N ASN A 131 -1.95 5.46 -17.60
CA ASN A 131 -1.04 6.35 -18.32
C ASN A 131 -0.90 7.70 -17.63
N ALA A 132 -2.01 8.26 -17.12
CA ALA A 132 -1.98 9.54 -16.42
C ALA A 132 -1.05 9.52 -15.20
N ILE A 133 -1.10 8.46 -14.38
CA ILE A 133 -0.29 8.39 -13.16
C ILE A 133 1.15 7.92 -13.39
N SER A 134 1.43 7.20 -14.48
CA SER A 134 2.76 6.63 -14.75
C SER A 134 3.87 7.67 -14.90
N HIS A 135 3.53 8.90 -15.21
CA HIS A 135 4.45 10.02 -15.42
C HIS A 135 4.48 11.03 -14.26
N LEU A 136 3.66 10.81 -13.24
CA LEU A 136 3.60 11.71 -12.09
C LEU A 136 4.72 11.42 -11.08
N PRO A 137 5.30 12.44 -10.45
CA PRO A 137 6.36 12.29 -9.45
C PRO A 137 5.81 11.94 -8.07
N TYR A 138 4.66 11.27 -8.00
CA TYR A 138 3.96 10.90 -6.77
C TYR A 138 3.84 9.39 -6.66
N ASP A 139 3.81 8.88 -5.44
CA ASP A 139 3.50 7.49 -5.17
C ASP A 139 1.97 7.32 -5.18
N ILE A 140 1.46 6.58 -6.16
CA ILE A 140 0.03 6.34 -6.34
C ILE A 140 -0.21 4.85 -6.52
N GLU A 141 -1.16 4.30 -5.78
CA GLU A 141 -1.64 2.93 -5.93
C GLU A 141 -3.10 2.94 -6.41
N LEU A 142 -3.39 2.17 -7.44
CA LEU A 142 -4.74 1.98 -7.95
C LEU A 142 -5.26 0.58 -7.62
N TYR A 143 -6.46 0.53 -7.06
CA TYR A 143 -7.17 -0.71 -6.77
C TYR A 143 -8.55 -0.71 -7.44
N THR A 144 -8.96 -1.85 -7.97
CA THR A 144 -10.33 -2.07 -8.41
C THR A 144 -11.11 -2.82 -7.35
N LEU A 145 -12.27 -2.28 -6.98
CA LEU A 145 -13.23 -2.95 -6.11
C LEU A 145 -14.47 -3.32 -6.93
N ASN A 146 -14.67 -4.60 -7.14
CA ASN A 146 -15.79 -5.14 -7.90
C ASN A 146 -16.75 -5.89 -6.98
N LYS A 147 -18.05 -5.64 -7.10
CA LYS A 147 -19.10 -6.34 -6.36
C LYS A 147 -19.73 -7.42 -7.23
N TYR A 148 -19.98 -8.58 -6.61
CA TYR A 148 -20.62 -9.74 -7.23
C TYR A 148 -21.63 -10.31 -6.24
N LYS A 149 -22.91 -9.96 -6.36
CA LYS A 149 -23.95 -10.35 -5.38
C LYS A 149 -23.48 -10.00 -3.94
N ASN A 150 -23.23 -11.01 -3.12
CA ASN A 150 -22.81 -10.86 -1.72
C ASN A 150 -21.29 -10.82 -1.52
N ASN A 151 -20.51 -10.82 -2.59
CA ASN A 151 -19.05 -10.84 -2.55
C ASN A 151 -18.47 -9.55 -3.15
N ALA A 152 -17.34 -9.11 -2.62
CA ALA A 152 -16.55 -8.05 -3.22
C ALA A 152 -15.10 -8.54 -3.43
N ILE A 153 -14.49 -8.14 -4.55
CA ILE A 153 -13.11 -8.48 -4.89
C ILE A 153 -12.35 -7.17 -5.01
N LEU A 154 -11.30 -7.05 -4.19
CA LEU A 154 -10.33 -5.98 -4.30
C LEU A 154 -9.11 -6.51 -5.06
N ASN A 155 -8.81 -5.90 -6.20
CA ASN A 155 -7.62 -6.22 -6.99
C ASN A 155 -6.70 -5.02 -7.04
N LYS A 156 -5.41 -5.26 -6.82
CA LYS A 156 -4.37 -4.27 -7.07
C LYS A 156 -4.17 -4.15 -8.57
N SER A 157 -4.39 -2.95 -9.10
CA SER A 157 -4.40 -2.73 -10.54
C SER A 157 -3.14 -2.04 -11.04
N TYR A 158 -2.52 -1.17 -10.23
CA TYR A 158 -1.33 -0.44 -10.63
C TYR A 158 -0.63 0.25 -9.44
N ILE A 159 0.70 0.42 -9.58
CA ILE A 159 1.54 1.21 -8.67
C ILE A 159 2.44 2.10 -9.52
N SER A 160 2.41 3.40 -9.28
CA SER A 160 3.26 4.35 -10.01
C SER A 160 4.71 4.37 -9.53
N ARG A 161 4.95 3.87 -8.32
CA ARG A 161 6.28 3.92 -7.71
C ARG A 161 7.23 2.99 -8.42
N LYS A 162 8.13 3.57 -9.19
CA LYS A 162 9.37 2.91 -9.58
C LYS A 162 10.37 3.15 -8.46
N MET A 163 10.69 2.11 -7.71
CA MET A 163 11.81 2.19 -6.78
C MET A 163 13.05 2.62 -7.55
N ASN A 164 13.62 3.75 -7.18
CA ASN A 164 14.95 4.11 -7.65
C ASN A 164 15.97 3.30 -6.84
N LEU A 165 16.26 2.07 -7.31
CA LEU A 165 17.27 1.18 -6.71
C LEU A 165 18.61 1.90 -6.58
N ASN A 166 18.93 2.84 -7.49
CA ASN A 166 20.18 3.60 -7.46
C ASN A 166 20.27 4.54 -6.25
N SER A 167 19.15 5.09 -5.78
CA SER A 167 19.15 5.94 -4.57
C SER A 167 19.30 5.13 -3.28
N PHE A 168 18.89 3.86 -3.34
CA PHE A 168 19.02 2.93 -2.23
C PHE A 168 20.41 2.28 -2.18
N ASP A 169 20.97 2.00 -3.35
CA ASP A 169 22.27 1.38 -3.57
C ASP A 169 23.42 2.15 -2.90
N ALA A 170 23.29 3.49 -2.82
CA ALA A 170 24.29 4.37 -2.20
C ALA A 170 24.39 4.23 -0.67
N ASN A 171 23.41 3.59 -0.02
CA ASN A 171 23.30 3.47 1.44
C ASN A 171 23.49 2.04 1.96
N ILE A 172 23.62 1.05 1.08
CA ILE A 172 23.85 -0.35 1.49
C ILE A 172 25.35 -0.62 1.54
N ASP A 173 25.83 -1.13 2.68
CA ASP A 173 27.18 -1.66 2.78
C ASP A 173 27.40 -2.72 1.69
N SER A 174 28.52 -2.62 0.98
CA SER A 174 28.89 -3.50 -0.15
C SER A 174 28.79 -5.00 0.20
N LYS A 175 29.01 -5.36 1.47
CA LYS A 175 28.94 -6.74 1.96
C LYS A 175 27.52 -7.35 1.88
N TYR A 176 26.46 -6.50 1.97
CA TYR A 176 25.06 -6.96 1.93
C TYR A 176 24.42 -6.80 0.56
N LYS A 177 25.06 -6.07 -0.35
CA LYS A 177 24.50 -5.74 -1.66
C LYS A 177 24.12 -6.98 -2.45
N ASN A 178 25.00 -7.97 -2.53
CA ASN A 178 24.75 -9.20 -3.28
C ASN A 178 23.58 -10.00 -2.70
N ILE A 179 23.51 -10.16 -1.37
CA ILE A 179 22.41 -10.88 -0.71
C ILE A 179 21.11 -10.14 -0.91
N CYS A 180 21.10 -8.82 -0.78
CA CYS A 180 19.92 -8.00 -1.05
C CYS A 180 19.40 -8.17 -2.46
N MET A 181 20.27 -8.09 -3.46
CA MET A 181 19.86 -8.24 -4.86
C MET A 181 19.28 -9.63 -5.12
N GLN A 182 19.89 -10.69 -4.59
CA GLN A 182 19.37 -12.06 -4.71
C GLN A 182 17.98 -12.19 -4.07
N ILE A 183 17.75 -11.58 -2.91
CA ILE A 183 16.42 -11.59 -2.25
C ILE A 183 15.41 -10.78 -3.07
N ILE A 184 15.80 -9.62 -3.60
CA ILE A 184 14.93 -8.77 -4.44
C ILE A 184 14.49 -9.56 -5.68
N ASP A 185 15.44 -10.09 -6.43
CA ASP A 185 15.17 -10.83 -7.66
C ASP A 185 14.27 -12.04 -7.35
N TYR A 186 14.63 -12.81 -6.32
CA TYR A 186 13.84 -13.98 -5.91
C TYR A 186 12.41 -13.63 -5.56
N VAL A 187 12.19 -12.59 -4.73
CA VAL A 187 10.85 -12.22 -4.24
C VAL A 187 9.99 -11.66 -5.37
N LEU A 188 10.57 -10.85 -6.25
CA LEU A 188 9.83 -10.28 -7.38
C LEU A 188 9.48 -11.33 -8.44
N ASP A 189 10.24 -12.41 -8.55
CA ASP A 189 9.95 -13.54 -9.44
C ASP A 189 8.81 -14.44 -8.92
N ILE A 190 8.47 -14.39 -7.62
CA ILE A 190 7.37 -15.20 -7.06
C ILE A 190 6.02 -14.78 -7.66
N SER A 191 5.75 -13.47 -7.79
CA SER A 191 4.48 -12.97 -8.30
C SER A 191 4.59 -11.52 -8.78
N GLU A 192 3.95 -11.22 -9.93
CA GLU A 192 3.80 -9.86 -10.47
C GLU A 192 2.99 -8.92 -9.54
N GLU A 193 2.24 -9.47 -8.59
CA GLU A 193 1.47 -8.69 -7.61
C GLU A 193 2.35 -8.13 -6.49
N ILE A 194 3.58 -8.62 -6.34
CA ILE A 194 4.51 -8.15 -5.32
C ILE A 194 5.17 -6.85 -5.77
N SER A 195 5.20 -5.88 -4.86
CA SER A 195 5.78 -4.58 -5.08
C SER A 195 6.83 -4.28 -4.03
N LEU A 196 7.93 -3.68 -4.45
CA LEU A 196 9.04 -3.29 -3.60
C LEU A 196 9.04 -1.78 -3.35
N TYR A 197 9.14 -1.40 -2.09
CA TYR A 197 9.22 -0.01 -1.63
C TYR A 197 10.55 0.22 -0.91
N GLY A 198 11.29 1.25 -1.34
CA GLY A 198 12.54 1.66 -0.70
C GLY A 198 12.33 2.87 0.20
N TYR A 199 12.87 2.81 1.41
CA TYR A 199 12.94 3.91 2.37
C TYR A 199 14.41 4.14 2.76
N LYS A 200 14.70 5.21 3.48
CA LYS A 200 16.08 5.62 3.79
C LYS A 200 17.00 4.46 4.27
N ASN A 201 16.48 3.58 5.12
CA ASN A 201 17.25 2.49 5.72
C ASN A 201 16.52 1.14 5.66
N LYS A 202 15.44 1.02 4.86
CA LYS A 202 14.67 -0.22 4.78
C LYS A 202 14.02 -0.43 3.42
N MET A 203 13.86 -1.69 3.06
CA MET A 203 13.08 -2.17 1.92
C MET A 203 11.88 -2.94 2.41
N VAL A 204 10.73 -2.72 1.79
CA VAL A 204 9.48 -3.38 2.16
C VAL A 204 8.84 -4.00 0.93
N PHE A 205 8.53 -5.27 1.01
CA PHE A 205 7.81 -5.99 -0.02
C PHE A 205 6.35 -6.13 0.41
N LYS A 206 5.45 -5.75 -0.49
CA LYS A 206 4.01 -5.80 -0.29
C LYS A 206 3.34 -6.56 -1.43
N ARG A 207 2.32 -7.33 -1.08
CA ARG A 207 1.29 -7.78 -2.00
C ARG A 207 0.05 -6.91 -1.82
N LEU A 208 -0.89 -7.24 -0.94
CA LEU A 208 -1.90 -6.30 -0.42
C LEU A 208 -1.37 -5.55 0.80
N ASN A 209 -0.75 -6.25 1.72
CA ASN A 209 -0.07 -5.72 2.89
C ASN A 209 1.43 -6.05 2.87
N ALA A 210 2.20 -5.44 3.75
CA ALA A 210 3.61 -5.74 3.87
C ALA A 210 3.81 -7.15 4.47
N PHE A 211 4.67 -7.96 3.87
CA PHE A 211 4.98 -9.31 4.35
C PHE A 211 6.47 -9.57 4.58
N LEU A 212 7.34 -8.81 3.93
CA LEU A 212 8.79 -8.89 4.07
C LEU A 212 9.38 -7.49 4.23
N LEU A 213 10.29 -7.33 5.19
CA LEU A 213 11.03 -6.10 5.46
C LEU A 213 12.52 -6.44 5.58
N ILE A 214 13.36 -5.70 4.88
CA ILE A 214 14.81 -5.70 5.05
C ILE A 214 15.20 -4.34 5.61
N GLU A 215 15.84 -4.32 6.77
CA GLU A 215 16.25 -3.11 7.46
C GLU A 215 17.76 -3.07 7.62
N PHE A 216 18.34 -1.91 7.39
CA PHE A 216 19.78 -1.64 7.54
C PHE A 216 19.98 -0.69 8.70
N ASN A 217 20.66 -1.15 9.73
CA ASN A 217 21.02 -0.38 10.91
C ASN A 217 22.53 -0.46 11.09
N ASP A 218 23.23 0.66 10.88
CA ASP A 218 24.68 0.75 10.90
C ASP A 218 25.31 -0.37 10.04
N ASP A 219 25.99 -1.32 10.67
CA ASP A 219 26.65 -2.43 9.99
C ASP A 219 25.84 -3.73 9.95
N LEU A 220 24.53 -3.67 10.25
CA LEU A 220 23.69 -4.86 10.34
C LEU A 220 22.55 -4.81 9.32
N MET A 221 22.33 -5.94 8.64
CA MET A 221 21.16 -6.19 7.82
C MET A 221 20.22 -7.14 8.59
N ASN A 222 19.02 -6.69 8.86
CA ASN A 222 17.98 -7.48 9.50
C ASN A 222 16.86 -7.78 8.51
N ILE A 223 16.42 -9.03 8.46
CA ILE A 223 15.33 -9.49 7.59
C ILE A 223 14.16 -9.89 8.49
N TYR A 224 13.00 -9.33 8.23
CA TYR A 224 11.78 -9.60 8.98
C TYR A 224 10.68 -10.12 8.04
N ILE A 225 9.96 -11.13 8.50
CA ILE A 225 8.74 -11.61 7.86
C ILE A 225 7.54 -11.34 8.77
N LYS A 226 6.38 -11.07 8.17
CA LYS A 226 5.15 -10.81 8.91
C LYS A 226 4.33 -12.09 9.04
N LYS A 227 4.15 -12.58 10.26
CA LYS A 227 3.31 -13.74 10.60
C LYS A 227 2.30 -13.33 11.67
N ASN A 228 1.03 -13.67 11.46
CA ASN A 228 -0.05 -13.33 12.38
C ASN A 228 -0.05 -11.86 12.80
N ASN A 229 0.13 -10.96 11.82
CA ASN A 229 0.25 -9.51 11.99
C ASN A 229 1.41 -9.03 12.89
N LYS A 230 2.43 -9.86 13.11
CA LYS A 230 3.63 -9.50 13.86
C LYS A 230 4.88 -9.69 13.02
N TRP A 231 5.81 -8.72 13.12
CA TRP A 231 7.12 -8.83 12.50
C TRP A 231 8.01 -9.78 13.29
N ASN A 232 8.59 -10.76 12.61
CA ASN A 232 9.48 -11.75 13.16
C ASN A 232 10.80 -11.70 12.43
N ILE A 233 11.90 -11.55 13.16
CA ILE A 233 13.24 -11.53 12.57
C ILE A 233 13.65 -12.94 12.10
N ILE A 234 14.22 -13.02 10.90
CA ILE A 234 14.87 -14.24 10.41
C ILE A 234 16.29 -14.28 10.96
N LYS A 235 16.52 -15.13 11.95
CA LYS A 235 17.84 -15.33 12.59
C LYS A 235 18.68 -16.33 11.78
N ASN A 236 18.85 -16.12 10.48
CA ASN A 236 19.62 -17.05 9.67
C ASN A 236 20.32 -16.31 8.52
N ASN A 237 21.61 -16.59 8.31
CA ASN A 237 22.39 -16.04 7.22
C ASN A 237 22.44 -16.99 5.99
N ASP A 238 21.76 -18.14 6.07
CA ASP A 238 21.64 -19.11 5.00
C ASP A 238 20.52 -18.68 4.06
N ILE A 239 20.86 -18.41 2.81
CA ILE A 239 19.92 -17.85 1.83
C ILE A 239 18.76 -18.80 1.51
N ASP A 240 19.01 -20.10 1.49
CA ASP A 240 17.97 -21.10 1.22
C ASP A 240 16.91 -21.11 2.32
N LYS A 241 17.33 -20.97 3.58
CA LYS A 241 16.38 -20.85 4.71
C LYS A 241 15.64 -19.53 4.74
N ILE A 242 16.25 -18.47 4.22
CA ILE A 242 15.57 -17.18 4.03
C ILE A 242 14.47 -17.36 2.99
N TYR A 243 14.76 -17.98 1.84
CA TYR A 243 13.79 -18.26 0.79
C TYR A 243 12.64 -19.14 1.26
N ASP A 244 12.91 -20.22 2.00
CA ASP A 244 11.89 -21.07 2.59
C ASP A 244 10.95 -20.29 3.54
N SER A 245 11.51 -19.37 4.32
CA SER A 245 10.73 -18.53 5.21
C SER A 245 9.85 -17.53 4.48
N ILE A 246 10.36 -16.96 3.39
CA ILE A 246 9.65 -16.03 2.51
C ILE A 246 8.49 -16.75 1.81
N ASN A 247 8.71 -17.91 1.21
CA ASN A 247 7.67 -18.69 0.52
C ASN A 247 6.49 -18.99 1.45
N LYS A 248 6.76 -19.51 2.64
CA LYS A 248 5.72 -19.78 3.65
C LYS A 248 4.92 -18.53 4.02
N THR A 249 5.56 -17.35 3.98
CA THR A 249 4.90 -16.09 4.34
C THR A 249 4.09 -15.54 3.16
N VAL A 250 4.55 -15.71 1.92
CA VAL A 250 3.81 -15.28 0.71
C VAL A 250 2.52 -16.08 0.55
N ASP A 251 2.55 -17.39 0.84
CA ASP A 251 1.37 -18.25 0.76
C ASP A 251 0.31 -17.91 1.83
N GLU A 252 0.72 -17.32 2.96
CA GLU A 252 -0.15 -16.94 4.08
C GLU A 252 -0.74 -15.52 3.94
N ASN A 253 -0.26 -14.66 3.01
CA ASN A 253 -0.64 -13.26 2.78
C ASN A 253 -1.15 -13.02 1.36
#